data_4c6aef4415bc470f76ec6dc82bd7696a
#
_entry.id   4c6aef4415bc470f76ec6dc82bd7696a
#
_cell.length_a   1.000
_cell.length_b   1.000
_cell.length_c   1.000
_cell.angle_alpha   90.00
_cell.angle_beta   90.00
_cell.angle_gamma   90.00
#
_symmetry.space_group_name_H-M   'P 1'
#
loop_
_entity.id
_entity.type
_entity.pdbx_description
1 polymer ?
#
loop_
_entity_poly.entity_id
_entity_poly.type
_entity_poly.pdbx_seq_one_letter_code
_entity_poly.pdbx_strand_id
1 'polypeptide(L)'
;DVIPRRLDDFEVAKLAARAKMKAVVLKNHYASTAARAVLVNKIVPEIEVFGGVVLNHSVGGINPDAVDAMHRIGGKYGKVVWLPTVDAEHHLQVFHKSGIGIKVAEKGKVLPETAAVLKIVAKENLVLETGHISSEEVMAVVSAANLLNIKNILITHAMADVPGLSLENMQTAAAAGAFLELAFVNDLMGENAADEGHKNWHQVSISKMAAAIKLIGAEHFVMSTDLGRKPDPLPAEGYKLFVEKLIDEGISQREIYLMMKENPARLLGI
;
A
#
# COMPACT_ATOMS: atom_id res chain seq x y z
N ASP A 1 6.70 -14.27 -8.44
CA ASP A 1 5.96 -13.15 -9.03
C ASP A 1 6.04 -13.23 -10.55
N VAL A 2 5.05 -12.66 -11.23
CA VAL A 2 5.04 -12.56 -12.69
C VAL A 2 6.15 -11.60 -13.18
N ILE A 3 6.43 -10.56 -12.40
CA ILE A 3 7.52 -9.64 -12.63
C ILE A 3 8.77 -10.13 -11.89
N PRO A 4 9.94 -10.27 -12.56
CA PRO A 4 11.15 -10.72 -11.90
C PRO A 4 11.54 -9.85 -10.72
N ARG A 5 11.66 -10.46 -9.55
CA ARG A 5 12.09 -9.80 -8.31
C ARG A 5 13.57 -10.00 -8.05
N ARG A 6 14.17 -9.09 -7.31
CA ARG A 6 15.58 -9.15 -6.93
C ARG A 6 15.82 -10.09 -5.76
N LEU A 7 14.86 -10.18 -4.85
CA LEU A 7 14.90 -11.00 -3.65
C LEU A 7 13.66 -11.89 -3.57
N ASP A 8 13.80 -13.08 -2.97
CA ASP A 8 12.67 -13.87 -2.52
C ASP A 8 12.16 -13.42 -1.13
N ASP A 9 11.10 -14.05 -0.63
CA ASP A 9 10.47 -13.67 0.64
C ASP A 9 11.38 -13.88 1.85
N PHE A 10 12.22 -14.92 1.83
CA PHE A 10 13.16 -15.18 2.91
C PHE A 10 14.31 -14.17 2.90
N GLU A 11 14.79 -13.83 1.70
CA GLU A 11 15.85 -12.85 1.53
C GLU A 11 15.43 -11.46 1.96
N VAL A 12 14.22 -11.02 1.58
CA VAL A 12 13.70 -9.70 2.01
C VAL A 12 13.45 -9.67 3.51
N ALA A 13 12.93 -10.73 4.11
CA ALA A 13 12.72 -10.82 5.56
C ALA A 13 14.06 -10.76 6.32
N LYS A 14 15.07 -11.52 5.88
CA LYS A 14 16.42 -11.47 6.48
C LYS A 14 17.07 -10.09 6.33
N LEU A 15 16.89 -9.45 5.18
CA LEU A 15 17.40 -8.10 4.95
C LEU A 15 16.75 -7.09 5.91
N ALA A 16 15.42 -7.13 6.04
CA ALA A 16 14.66 -6.27 6.94
C ALA A 16 15.03 -6.53 8.42
N ALA A 17 15.19 -7.80 8.83
CA ALA A 17 15.65 -8.16 10.18
C ALA A 17 17.06 -7.60 10.48
N ARG A 18 18.00 -7.71 9.54
CA ARG A 18 19.36 -7.11 9.66
C ARG A 18 19.30 -5.59 9.77
N ALA A 19 18.35 -4.94 9.09
CA ALA A 19 18.09 -3.51 9.20
C ALA A 19 17.35 -3.14 10.50
N LYS A 20 17.07 -4.11 11.38
CA LYS A 20 16.33 -3.93 12.65
C LYS A 20 14.91 -3.40 12.45
N MET A 21 14.29 -3.72 11.33
CA MET A 21 12.87 -3.47 11.12
C MET A 21 12.05 -4.40 12.03
N LYS A 22 10.93 -3.90 12.56
CA LYS A 22 10.03 -4.68 13.42
C LYS A 22 9.18 -5.65 12.61
N ALA A 23 8.71 -5.18 11.45
CA ALA A 23 7.83 -5.95 10.58
C ALA A 23 8.03 -5.58 9.11
N VAL A 24 7.56 -6.46 8.22
CA VAL A 24 7.45 -6.23 6.78
C VAL A 24 6.14 -6.83 6.25
N VAL A 25 5.54 -6.19 5.26
CA VAL A 25 4.35 -6.70 4.56
C VAL A 25 4.75 -7.18 3.17
N LEU A 26 4.48 -8.44 2.87
CA LEU A 26 4.67 -9.02 1.54
C LEU A 26 3.47 -8.70 0.66
N LYS A 27 3.70 -8.05 -0.48
CA LYS A 27 2.68 -7.73 -1.48
C LYS A 27 2.91 -8.51 -2.77
N ASN A 28 1.82 -8.96 -3.41
CA ASN A 28 1.84 -9.59 -4.73
C ASN A 28 0.55 -9.24 -5.47
N HIS A 29 0.65 -8.82 -6.73
CA HIS A 29 -0.52 -8.42 -7.52
C HIS A 29 -1.38 -9.58 -8.01
N TYR A 30 -0.89 -10.83 -7.94
CA TYR A 30 -1.49 -11.98 -8.62
C TYR A 30 -1.94 -13.09 -7.69
N ALA A 31 -1.38 -13.17 -6.48
CA ALA A 31 -1.68 -14.23 -5.54
C ALA A 31 -1.63 -13.72 -4.09
N SER A 32 -2.38 -14.38 -3.19
CA SER A 32 -2.28 -14.11 -1.76
C SER A 32 -0.87 -14.44 -1.22
N THR A 33 -0.35 -13.60 -0.37
CA THR A 33 0.95 -13.77 0.30
C THR A 33 0.81 -14.29 1.74
N ALA A 34 -0.41 -14.52 2.21
CA ALA A 34 -0.66 -14.92 3.60
C ALA A 34 0.02 -16.24 4.00
N ALA A 35 -0.10 -17.29 3.17
CA ALA A 35 0.57 -18.56 3.42
C ALA A 35 2.10 -18.44 3.39
N ARG A 36 2.62 -17.59 2.48
CA ARG A 36 4.05 -17.29 2.38
C ARG A 36 4.55 -16.61 3.65
N ALA A 37 3.82 -15.62 4.16
CA ALA A 37 4.14 -14.94 5.41
C ALA A 37 4.21 -15.91 6.59
N VAL A 38 3.28 -16.86 6.71
CA VAL A 38 3.31 -17.91 7.75
C VAL A 38 4.59 -18.74 7.68
N LEU A 39 5.02 -19.14 6.48
CA LEU A 39 6.23 -19.92 6.30
C LEU A 39 7.49 -19.10 6.63
N VAL A 40 7.54 -17.84 6.18
CA VAL A 40 8.68 -16.96 6.46
C VAL A 40 8.85 -16.71 7.96
N ASN A 41 7.76 -16.45 8.69
CA ASN A 41 7.81 -16.27 10.16
C ASN A 41 8.36 -17.48 10.91
N LYS A 42 8.22 -18.72 10.37
CA LYS A 42 8.81 -19.92 10.95
C LYS A 42 10.32 -20.02 10.75
N ILE A 43 10.83 -19.43 9.68
CA ILE A 43 12.23 -19.55 9.26
C ILE A 43 13.06 -18.32 9.68
N VAL A 44 12.43 -17.16 9.77
CA VAL A 44 13.06 -15.87 10.13
C VAL A 44 12.28 -15.26 11.31
N PRO A 45 12.41 -15.82 12.51
CA PRO A 45 11.61 -15.41 13.68
C PRO A 45 12.01 -14.03 14.25
N GLU A 46 13.08 -13.43 13.76
CA GLU A 46 13.60 -12.15 14.22
C GLU A 46 12.77 -10.94 13.73
N ILE A 47 11.82 -11.17 12.82
CA ILE A 47 10.95 -10.14 12.26
C ILE A 47 9.53 -10.67 12.09
N GLU A 48 8.53 -9.82 12.28
CA GLU A 48 7.16 -10.19 11.92
C GLU A 48 6.90 -9.91 10.43
N VAL A 49 6.43 -10.94 9.73
CA VAL A 49 6.12 -10.86 8.30
C VAL A 49 4.61 -11.00 8.11
N PHE A 50 3.99 -9.98 7.56
CA PHE A 50 2.58 -10.00 7.22
C PHE A 50 2.38 -10.23 5.73
N GLY A 51 1.24 -10.80 5.39
CA GLY A 51 0.81 -10.98 4.02
C GLY A 51 -0.59 -10.43 3.82
N GLY A 52 -1.07 -10.52 2.59
CA GLY A 52 -2.38 -10.04 2.23
C GLY A 52 -2.84 -10.56 0.89
N VAL A 53 -3.86 -9.93 0.34
CA VAL A 53 -4.41 -10.21 -0.98
C VAL A 53 -4.71 -8.93 -1.73
N VAL A 54 -4.36 -8.89 -3.01
CA VAL A 54 -4.73 -7.81 -3.94
C VAL A 54 -5.91 -8.29 -4.77
N LEU A 55 -7.01 -7.53 -4.79
CA LEU A 55 -8.27 -7.92 -5.40
C LEU A 55 -8.30 -7.65 -6.91
N ASN A 56 -7.27 -8.18 -7.61
CA ASN A 56 -7.17 -8.18 -9.06
C ASN A 56 -7.90 -9.41 -9.67
N HIS A 57 -8.02 -9.46 -11.00
CA HIS A 57 -8.67 -10.58 -11.72
C HIS A 57 -8.11 -11.94 -11.35
N SER A 58 -6.81 -12.04 -11.08
CA SER A 58 -6.13 -13.30 -10.74
C SER A 58 -6.68 -14.00 -9.49
N VAL A 59 -7.37 -13.26 -8.61
CA VAL A 59 -8.02 -13.79 -7.40
C VAL A 59 -9.56 -13.70 -7.47
N GLY A 60 -10.09 -13.40 -8.67
CA GLY A 60 -11.54 -13.29 -8.90
C GLY A 60 -12.08 -11.86 -8.74
N GLY A 61 -11.23 -10.82 -8.81
CA GLY A 61 -11.65 -9.42 -8.66
C GLY A 61 -12.01 -9.07 -7.22
N ILE A 62 -13.11 -8.31 -7.02
CA ILE A 62 -13.65 -7.98 -5.69
C ILE A 62 -14.30 -9.24 -5.10
N ASN A 63 -13.48 -10.11 -4.57
CA ASN A 63 -13.86 -11.44 -4.12
C ASN A 63 -13.79 -11.56 -2.58
N PRO A 64 -14.94 -11.53 -1.87
CA PRO A 64 -14.99 -11.70 -0.41
C PRO A 64 -14.40 -13.04 0.06
N ASP A 65 -14.57 -14.13 -0.72
CA ASP A 65 -14.05 -15.45 -0.35
C ASP A 65 -12.52 -15.47 -0.39
N ALA A 66 -11.89 -14.72 -1.31
CA ALA A 66 -10.43 -14.56 -1.34
C ALA A 66 -9.90 -13.82 -0.10
N VAL A 67 -10.66 -12.84 0.41
CA VAL A 67 -10.31 -12.11 1.64
C VAL A 67 -10.45 -13.01 2.87
N ASP A 68 -11.57 -13.74 3.00
CA ASP A 68 -11.79 -14.69 4.10
C ASP A 68 -10.73 -15.79 4.10
N ALA A 69 -10.44 -16.38 2.94
CA ALA A 69 -9.41 -17.42 2.79
C ALA A 69 -8.02 -16.88 3.17
N MET A 70 -7.65 -15.68 2.72
CA MET A 70 -6.38 -15.02 3.05
C MET A 70 -6.22 -14.87 4.56
N HIS A 71 -7.23 -14.34 5.25
CA HIS A 71 -7.19 -14.15 6.70
C HIS A 71 -7.12 -15.49 7.44
N ARG A 72 -7.97 -16.46 7.11
CA ARG A 72 -8.01 -17.77 7.77
C ARG A 72 -6.75 -18.61 7.57
N ILE A 73 -6.15 -18.57 6.36
CA ILE A 73 -4.89 -19.27 6.05
C ILE A 73 -3.72 -18.60 6.76
N GLY A 74 -3.66 -17.28 6.72
CA GLY A 74 -2.58 -16.49 7.31
C GLY A 74 -2.67 -16.37 8.84
N GLY A 75 -3.83 -16.62 9.44
CA GLY A 75 -4.07 -16.31 10.85
C GLY A 75 -3.73 -14.84 11.12
N LYS A 76 -3.03 -14.56 12.20
CA LYS A 76 -2.63 -13.18 12.54
C LYS A 76 -1.73 -12.51 11.47
N TYR A 77 -1.10 -13.27 10.59
CA TYR A 77 -0.21 -12.77 9.54
C TYR A 77 -0.93 -12.44 8.22
N GLY A 78 -2.15 -12.96 8.00
CA GLY A 78 -3.02 -12.56 6.89
C GLY A 78 -3.74 -11.27 7.24
N LYS A 79 -3.16 -10.13 6.87
CA LYS A 79 -3.51 -8.83 7.50
C LYS A 79 -4.00 -7.77 6.51
N VAL A 80 -3.51 -7.74 5.28
CA VAL A 80 -3.72 -6.61 4.38
C VAL A 80 -4.60 -6.98 3.19
N VAL A 81 -5.58 -6.15 2.91
CA VAL A 81 -6.46 -6.26 1.73
C VAL A 81 -6.25 -5.01 0.87
N TRP A 82 -5.66 -5.19 -0.30
CA TRP A 82 -5.61 -4.16 -1.33
C TRP A 82 -6.82 -4.27 -2.24
N LEU A 83 -7.52 -3.18 -2.45
CA LEU A 83 -8.44 -3.06 -3.57
C LEU A 83 -7.66 -3.17 -4.90
N PRO A 84 -8.34 -3.26 -6.05
CA PRO A 84 -7.66 -3.51 -7.32
C PRO A 84 -6.50 -2.57 -7.59
N THR A 85 -5.41 -3.13 -8.11
CA THR A 85 -4.21 -2.39 -8.50
C THR A 85 -4.10 -2.34 -10.03
N VAL A 86 -3.30 -3.22 -10.63
CA VAL A 86 -3.05 -3.23 -12.08
C VAL A 86 -4.30 -3.50 -12.92
N ASP A 87 -5.33 -4.11 -12.34
CA ASP A 87 -6.61 -4.39 -12.98
C ASP A 87 -7.72 -3.39 -12.60
N ALA A 88 -7.43 -2.35 -11.80
CA ALA A 88 -8.39 -1.28 -11.54
C ALA A 88 -8.75 -0.55 -12.84
N GLU A 89 -10.02 -0.22 -13.04
CA GLU A 89 -10.45 0.52 -14.24
C GLU A 89 -9.68 1.83 -14.40
N HIS A 90 -9.51 2.57 -13.31
CA HIS A 90 -8.73 3.82 -13.30
C HIS A 90 -7.27 3.59 -13.73
N HIS A 91 -6.61 2.53 -13.24
CA HIS A 91 -5.23 2.20 -13.65
C HIS A 91 -5.15 1.92 -15.17
N LEU A 92 -6.10 1.15 -15.70
CA LEU A 92 -6.13 0.86 -17.14
C LEU A 92 -6.33 2.13 -17.96
N GLN A 93 -7.21 3.05 -17.51
CA GLN A 93 -7.47 4.32 -18.19
C GLN A 93 -6.25 5.24 -18.16
N VAL A 94 -5.64 5.47 -16.99
CA VAL A 94 -4.47 6.36 -16.83
C VAL A 94 -3.29 5.91 -17.67
N PHE A 95 -3.03 4.61 -17.74
CA PHE A 95 -1.89 4.06 -18.49
C PHE A 95 -2.25 3.52 -19.88
N HIS A 96 -3.44 3.87 -20.40
CA HIS A 96 -3.93 3.47 -21.73
C HIS A 96 -3.80 1.96 -22.00
N LYS A 97 -4.06 1.15 -20.99
CA LYS A 97 -4.00 -0.31 -21.11
C LYS A 97 -5.34 -0.88 -21.57
N SER A 98 -5.29 -1.92 -22.41
CA SER A 98 -6.47 -2.67 -22.80
C SER A 98 -6.91 -3.63 -21.68
N GLY A 99 -8.21 -3.97 -21.68
CA GLY A 99 -8.79 -4.92 -20.74
C GLY A 99 -10.10 -4.43 -20.11
N ILE A 100 -10.75 -5.29 -19.37
CA ILE A 100 -11.93 -4.95 -18.57
C ILE A 100 -11.42 -4.55 -17.19
N GLY A 101 -11.57 -3.28 -16.84
CA GLY A 101 -11.16 -2.76 -15.54
C GLY A 101 -12.16 -3.13 -14.43
N ILE A 102 -11.65 -3.26 -13.21
CA ILE A 102 -12.45 -3.51 -12.01
C ILE A 102 -12.79 -2.17 -11.37
N LYS A 103 -14.08 -1.91 -11.17
CA LYS A 103 -14.60 -0.80 -10.36
C LYS A 103 -14.89 -1.26 -8.94
N VAL A 104 -14.76 -0.36 -7.98
CA VAL A 104 -15.12 -0.61 -6.57
C VAL A 104 -16.29 0.26 -6.11
N ALA A 105 -16.54 1.38 -6.81
CA ALA A 105 -17.63 2.30 -6.52
C ALA A 105 -18.19 2.91 -7.81
N GLU A 106 -19.41 3.39 -7.74
CA GLU A 106 -20.06 4.15 -8.81
C GLU A 106 -20.95 5.23 -8.19
N LYS A 107 -20.92 6.46 -8.78
CA LYS A 107 -21.72 7.61 -8.32
C LYS A 107 -21.59 7.85 -6.81
N GLY A 108 -20.35 7.80 -6.30
CA GLY A 108 -20.04 8.05 -4.88
C GLY A 108 -20.47 6.95 -3.90
N LYS A 109 -20.87 5.77 -4.38
CA LYS A 109 -21.26 4.63 -3.53
C LYS A 109 -20.47 3.38 -3.91
N VAL A 110 -20.00 2.67 -2.89
CA VAL A 110 -19.33 1.37 -3.09
C VAL A 110 -20.30 0.35 -3.68
N LEU A 111 -19.76 -0.50 -4.57
CA LEU A 111 -20.53 -1.61 -5.17
C LEU A 111 -20.83 -2.70 -4.13
N PRO A 112 -21.86 -3.54 -4.34
CA PRO A 112 -22.24 -4.58 -3.38
C PRO A 112 -21.12 -5.53 -2.99
N GLU A 113 -20.30 -5.94 -3.93
CA GLU A 113 -19.14 -6.82 -3.72
C GLU A 113 -18.08 -6.11 -2.85
N THR A 114 -17.83 -4.83 -3.11
CA THR A 114 -16.93 -4.01 -2.29
C THR A 114 -17.47 -3.89 -0.86
N ALA A 115 -18.77 -3.63 -0.72
CA ALA A 115 -19.41 -3.57 0.61
C ALA A 115 -19.29 -4.91 1.36
N ALA A 116 -19.36 -6.04 0.67
CA ALA A 116 -19.15 -7.36 1.28
C ALA A 116 -17.70 -7.53 1.77
N VAL A 117 -16.71 -7.12 0.98
CA VAL A 117 -15.29 -7.09 1.39
C VAL A 117 -15.09 -6.21 2.61
N LEU A 118 -15.62 -4.98 2.59
CA LEU A 118 -15.48 -4.05 3.73
C LEU A 118 -16.05 -4.61 5.03
N LYS A 119 -17.15 -5.38 5.00
CA LYS A 119 -17.69 -6.06 6.17
C LYS A 119 -16.71 -7.08 6.77
N ILE A 120 -16.00 -7.85 5.93
CA ILE A 120 -14.96 -8.78 6.39
C ILE A 120 -13.79 -8.00 6.98
N VAL A 121 -13.31 -6.96 6.30
CA VAL A 121 -12.24 -6.09 6.79
C VAL A 121 -12.58 -5.52 8.17
N ALA A 122 -13.79 -5.03 8.36
CA ALA A 122 -14.26 -4.51 9.65
C ALA A 122 -14.31 -5.60 10.73
N LYS A 123 -14.92 -6.75 10.42
CA LYS A 123 -15.10 -7.86 11.35
C LYS A 123 -13.76 -8.43 11.84
N GLU A 124 -12.82 -8.62 10.93
CA GLU A 124 -11.54 -9.27 11.21
C GLU A 124 -10.41 -8.26 11.52
N ASN A 125 -10.74 -6.96 11.65
CA ASN A 125 -9.81 -5.87 11.94
C ASN A 125 -8.57 -5.90 11.01
N LEU A 126 -8.82 -6.04 9.70
CA LEU A 126 -7.80 -6.06 8.67
C LEU A 126 -7.37 -4.62 8.29
N VAL A 127 -6.25 -4.51 7.61
CA VAL A 127 -5.82 -3.27 6.96
C VAL A 127 -6.45 -3.21 5.58
N LEU A 128 -7.15 -2.12 5.29
CA LEU A 128 -7.69 -1.81 3.96
C LEU A 128 -6.75 -0.86 3.23
N GLU A 129 -6.21 -1.28 2.10
CA GLU A 129 -5.49 -0.40 1.18
C GLU A 129 -6.28 -0.17 -0.10
N THR A 130 -6.26 1.08 -0.59
CA THR A 130 -7.12 1.49 -1.71
C THR A 130 -6.64 1.01 -3.08
N GLY A 131 -5.39 0.56 -3.19
CA GLY A 131 -4.85 0.14 -4.50
C GLY A 131 -4.78 1.30 -5.49
N HIS A 132 -5.11 1.02 -6.76
CA HIS A 132 -5.01 1.99 -7.87
C HIS A 132 -6.37 2.46 -8.38
N ILE A 133 -7.38 2.50 -7.52
CA ILE A 133 -8.72 3.00 -7.85
C ILE A 133 -8.69 4.52 -7.99
N SER A 134 -9.71 5.12 -8.60
CA SER A 134 -9.78 6.57 -8.81
C SER A 134 -9.95 7.36 -7.51
N SER A 135 -9.63 8.65 -7.54
CA SER A 135 -9.83 9.56 -6.41
C SER A 135 -11.28 9.58 -5.92
N GLU A 136 -12.26 9.55 -6.84
CA GLU A 136 -13.69 9.47 -6.50
C GLU A 136 -14.02 8.16 -5.77
N GLU A 137 -13.52 7.03 -6.26
CA GLU A 137 -13.70 5.73 -5.63
C GLU A 137 -13.03 5.67 -4.25
N VAL A 138 -11.83 6.24 -4.09
CA VAL A 138 -11.15 6.35 -2.78
C VAL A 138 -12.05 7.05 -1.77
N MET A 139 -12.63 8.20 -2.13
CA MET A 139 -13.50 8.95 -1.21
C MET A 139 -14.77 8.17 -0.86
N ALA A 140 -15.36 7.45 -1.82
CA ALA A 140 -16.51 6.58 -1.57
C ALA A 140 -16.15 5.41 -0.63
N VAL A 141 -14.98 4.79 -0.83
CA VAL A 141 -14.48 3.68 0.02
C VAL A 141 -14.19 4.18 1.43
N VAL A 142 -13.50 5.31 1.60
CA VAL A 142 -13.21 5.89 2.93
C VAL A 142 -14.52 6.20 3.68
N SER A 143 -15.50 6.78 2.99
CA SER A 143 -16.81 7.06 3.57
C SER A 143 -17.51 5.77 4.03
N ALA A 144 -17.56 4.75 3.17
CA ALA A 144 -18.20 3.47 3.50
C ALA A 144 -17.46 2.71 4.62
N ALA A 145 -16.11 2.74 4.62
CA ALA A 145 -15.28 2.15 5.64
C ALA A 145 -15.51 2.77 7.02
N ASN A 146 -15.67 4.10 7.09
CA ASN A 146 -15.97 4.81 8.33
C ASN A 146 -17.34 4.45 8.90
N LEU A 147 -18.36 4.25 8.05
CA LEU A 147 -19.68 3.77 8.49
C LEU A 147 -19.60 2.38 9.13
N LEU A 148 -18.63 1.57 8.75
CA LEU A 148 -18.36 0.25 9.31
C LEU A 148 -17.32 0.27 10.45
N ASN A 149 -16.88 1.47 10.89
CA ASN A 149 -15.86 1.66 11.91
C ASN A 149 -14.50 1.02 11.59
N ILE A 150 -14.16 0.86 10.32
CA ILE A 150 -12.81 0.43 9.91
C ILE A 150 -11.83 1.56 10.26
N LYS A 151 -10.81 1.24 11.08
CA LYS A 151 -9.80 2.21 11.54
C LYS A 151 -8.48 2.12 10.79
N ASN A 152 -8.21 0.97 10.19
CA ASN A 152 -6.95 0.68 9.53
C ASN A 152 -7.08 0.89 8.02
N ILE A 153 -7.19 2.14 7.59
CA ILE A 153 -7.30 2.51 6.17
C ILE A 153 -6.00 3.16 5.73
N LEU A 154 -5.40 2.67 4.65
CA LEU A 154 -4.22 3.24 4.02
C LEU A 154 -4.52 3.54 2.55
N ILE A 155 -4.34 4.80 2.15
CA ILE A 155 -4.48 5.19 0.76
C ILE A 155 -3.15 4.92 0.06
N THR A 156 -3.16 3.89 -0.79
CA THR A 156 -1.99 3.44 -1.54
C THR A 156 -1.51 4.54 -2.49
N HIS A 157 -0.21 4.83 -2.48
CA HIS A 157 0.43 5.80 -3.40
C HIS A 157 -0.27 7.16 -3.48
N ALA A 158 -0.73 7.72 -2.36
CA ALA A 158 -1.67 8.84 -2.28
C ALA A 158 -1.40 10.00 -3.26
N MET A 159 -0.12 10.24 -3.61
CA MET A 159 0.33 11.33 -4.47
C MET A 159 0.67 10.90 -5.91
N ALA A 160 0.64 9.60 -6.24
CA ALA A 160 1.00 9.10 -7.57
C ALA A 160 -0.15 9.25 -8.57
N ASP A 161 0.11 8.98 -9.86
CA ASP A 161 -0.90 9.06 -10.94
C ASP A 161 -2.17 8.26 -10.63
N VAL A 162 -2.03 7.20 -9.87
CA VAL A 162 -3.12 6.39 -9.33
C VAL A 162 -2.94 6.28 -7.81
N PRO A 163 -3.86 6.77 -7.00
CA PRO A 163 -5.21 7.24 -7.33
C PRO A 163 -5.30 8.68 -7.85
N GLY A 164 -4.22 9.44 -7.90
CA GLY A 164 -4.24 10.83 -8.37
C GLY A 164 -5.00 11.79 -7.44
N LEU A 165 -4.84 11.65 -6.11
CA LEU A 165 -5.54 12.51 -5.17
C LEU A 165 -5.04 13.94 -5.25
N SER A 166 -6.00 14.89 -5.29
CA SER A 166 -5.71 16.28 -5.02
C SER A 166 -5.29 16.47 -3.54
N LEU A 167 -4.59 17.57 -3.26
CA LEU A 167 -4.23 17.91 -1.89
C LEU A 167 -5.46 18.03 -0.98
N GLU A 168 -6.55 18.61 -1.48
CA GLU A 168 -7.82 18.73 -0.77
C GLU A 168 -8.42 17.35 -0.42
N ASN A 169 -8.39 16.40 -1.38
CA ASN A 169 -8.87 15.04 -1.14
C ASN A 169 -7.97 14.30 -0.16
N MET A 170 -6.65 14.52 -0.19
CA MET A 170 -5.73 13.97 0.82
C MET A 170 -6.06 14.50 2.22
N GLN A 171 -6.26 15.82 2.38
CA GLN A 171 -6.65 16.42 3.65
C GLN A 171 -8.00 15.89 4.15
N THR A 172 -8.98 15.77 3.25
CA THR A 172 -10.31 15.24 3.58
C THR A 172 -10.24 13.78 4.04
N ALA A 173 -9.48 12.95 3.34
CA ALA A 173 -9.30 11.55 3.71
C ALA A 173 -8.54 11.39 5.04
N ALA A 174 -7.49 12.21 5.26
CA ALA A 174 -6.74 12.25 6.51
C ALA A 174 -7.62 12.66 7.69
N ALA A 175 -8.43 13.72 7.52
CA ALA A 175 -9.41 14.16 8.52
C ALA A 175 -10.48 13.09 8.81
N ALA A 176 -10.80 12.25 7.83
CA ALA A 176 -11.67 11.09 7.96
C ALA A 176 -10.98 9.88 8.63
N GLY A 177 -9.70 9.99 9.01
CA GLY A 177 -8.95 8.98 9.75
C GLY A 177 -8.18 7.97 8.88
N ALA A 178 -8.13 8.16 7.56
CA ALA A 178 -7.28 7.36 6.70
C ALA A 178 -5.82 7.83 6.77
N PHE A 179 -4.89 6.87 6.68
CA PHE A 179 -3.48 7.16 6.44
C PHE A 179 -3.20 7.32 4.94
N LEU A 180 -2.19 8.12 4.63
CA LEU A 180 -1.72 8.39 3.28
C LEU A 180 -0.35 7.72 3.09
N GLU A 181 -0.23 6.80 2.12
CA GLU A 181 1.04 6.15 1.85
C GLU A 181 1.94 7.06 1.00
N LEU A 182 3.19 7.21 1.44
CA LEU A 182 4.30 7.74 0.66
C LEU A 182 5.25 6.59 0.35
N ALA A 183 5.27 6.15 -0.89
CA ALA A 183 6.14 5.07 -1.33
C ALA A 183 7.39 5.61 -2.02
N PHE A 184 8.57 5.14 -1.61
CA PHE A 184 9.85 5.64 -2.15
C PHE A 184 9.99 5.38 -3.66
N VAL A 185 9.38 4.31 -4.16
CA VAL A 185 9.38 4.01 -5.61
C VAL A 185 8.85 5.18 -6.44
N ASN A 186 7.94 6.00 -5.89
CA ASN A 186 7.38 7.14 -6.64
C ASN A 186 8.42 8.24 -6.94
N ASP A 187 9.49 8.37 -6.13
CA ASP A 187 10.63 9.25 -6.44
C ASP A 187 11.54 8.68 -7.55
N LEU A 188 11.48 7.37 -7.76
CA LEU A 188 12.28 6.66 -8.78
C LEU A 188 11.53 6.47 -10.12
N MET A 189 10.27 6.88 -10.21
CA MET A 189 9.45 6.83 -11.40
C MET A 189 9.74 7.99 -12.37
N GLY A 190 9.21 7.92 -13.58
CA GLY A 190 9.34 8.94 -14.60
C GLY A 190 10.26 8.52 -15.75
N GLU A 191 10.43 9.40 -16.72
CA GLU A 191 11.15 9.15 -17.97
C GLU A 191 12.54 8.52 -17.77
N ASN A 192 13.23 8.90 -16.70
CA ASN A 192 14.57 8.40 -16.36
C ASN A 192 14.55 7.18 -15.42
N ALA A 193 13.40 6.57 -15.18
CA ALA A 193 13.31 5.39 -14.32
C ALA A 193 14.17 4.24 -14.83
N ALA A 194 14.86 3.57 -13.91
CA ALA A 194 15.66 2.39 -14.22
C ALA A 194 14.82 1.18 -14.64
N ASP A 195 13.58 1.09 -14.12
CA ASP A 195 12.60 0.07 -14.50
C ASP A 195 11.70 0.58 -15.63
N GLU A 196 11.65 -0.17 -16.74
CA GLU A 196 10.85 0.19 -17.91
C GLU A 196 9.35 0.35 -17.59
N GLY A 197 8.84 -0.43 -16.63
CA GLY A 197 7.44 -0.35 -16.22
C GLY A 197 7.10 0.91 -15.42
N HIS A 198 8.11 1.67 -14.98
CA HIS A 198 7.95 2.92 -14.25
C HIS A 198 8.16 4.17 -15.11
N LYS A 199 8.60 4.04 -16.36
CA LYS A 199 8.88 5.19 -17.25
C LYS A 199 7.64 5.99 -17.63
N ASN A 200 6.49 5.35 -17.66
CA ASN A 200 5.22 6.00 -18.03
C ASN A 200 4.49 6.64 -16.81
N TRP A 201 5.08 6.57 -15.63
CA TRP A 201 4.55 7.22 -14.44
C TRP A 201 5.17 8.61 -14.28
N HIS A 202 4.44 9.52 -13.64
CA HIS A 202 5.04 10.79 -13.23
C HIS A 202 5.78 10.62 -11.89
N GLN A 203 6.97 11.21 -11.83
CA GLN A 203 7.74 11.24 -10.59
C GLN A 203 7.04 12.08 -9.53
N VAL A 204 6.91 11.55 -8.33
CA VAL A 204 6.59 12.32 -7.14
C VAL A 204 7.88 12.56 -6.37
N SER A 205 8.49 13.73 -6.56
CA SER A 205 9.77 14.05 -5.93
C SER A 205 9.66 14.10 -4.39
N ILE A 206 10.79 13.85 -3.72
CA ILE A 206 10.88 13.94 -2.26
C ILE A 206 10.46 15.32 -1.75
N SER A 207 10.80 16.40 -2.47
CA SER A 207 10.38 17.76 -2.09
C SER A 207 8.86 17.95 -2.12
N LYS A 208 8.15 17.34 -3.10
CA LYS A 208 6.68 17.32 -3.12
C LYS A 208 6.11 16.53 -1.94
N MET A 209 6.70 15.37 -1.63
CA MET A 209 6.29 14.57 -0.47
C MET A 209 6.50 15.35 0.84
N ALA A 210 7.65 15.99 1.01
CA ALA A 210 7.96 16.82 2.19
C ALA A 210 7.00 18.01 2.33
N ALA A 211 6.63 18.65 1.23
CA ALA A 211 5.64 19.74 1.24
C ALA A 211 4.26 19.24 1.70
N ALA A 212 3.82 18.06 1.23
CA ALA A 212 2.57 17.45 1.68
C ALA A 212 2.59 17.08 3.16
N ILE A 213 3.71 16.50 3.66
CA ILE A 213 3.89 16.19 5.09
C ILE A 213 3.76 17.45 5.94
N LYS A 214 4.44 18.53 5.56
CA LYS A 214 4.41 19.81 6.30
C LYS A 214 3.03 20.46 6.32
N LEU A 215 2.23 20.23 5.28
CA LEU A 215 0.90 20.83 5.15
C LEU A 215 -0.21 20.02 5.82
N ILE A 216 -0.13 18.70 5.79
CA ILE A 216 -1.19 17.80 6.30
C ILE A 216 -0.89 17.30 7.71
N GLY A 217 0.40 17.10 8.03
CA GLY A 217 0.88 16.55 9.31
C GLY A 217 1.37 15.11 9.19
N ALA A 218 2.56 14.84 9.74
CA ALA A 218 3.21 13.54 9.68
C ALA A 218 2.39 12.40 10.33
N GLU A 219 1.50 12.73 11.26
CA GLU A 219 0.59 11.80 11.93
C GLU A 219 -0.39 11.11 10.97
N HIS A 220 -0.57 11.65 9.78
CA HIS A 220 -1.46 11.12 8.74
C HIS A 220 -0.74 10.30 7.67
N PHE A 221 0.58 10.23 7.70
CA PHE A 221 1.35 9.53 6.68
C PHE A 221 1.97 8.23 7.17
N VAL A 222 2.13 7.29 6.23
CA VAL A 222 2.92 6.07 6.39
C VAL A 222 3.98 6.04 5.30
N MET A 223 5.23 5.83 5.69
CA MET A 223 6.32 5.60 4.76
C MET A 223 6.43 4.14 4.38
N SER A 224 6.52 3.87 3.09
CA SER A 224 6.81 2.54 2.52
C SER A 224 7.87 2.64 1.43
N THR A 225 8.25 1.52 0.84
CA THR A 225 9.14 1.58 -0.33
C THR A 225 8.47 1.13 -1.61
N ASP A 226 7.63 0.13 -1.56
CA ASP A 226 7.09 -0.63 -2.72
C ASP A 226 8.18 -1.06 -3.72
N LEU A 227 9.42 -1.26 -3.22
CA LEU A 227 10.56 -1.72 -3.99
C LEU A 227 10.61 -3.24 -4.08
N GLY A 228 11.36 -3.75 -5.04
CA GLY A 228 11.60 -5.18 -5.19
C GLY A 228 11.84 -5.62 -6.63
N ARG A 229 11.69 -4.74 -7.61
CA ARG A 229 12.05 -5.04 -9.00
C ARG A 229 13.58 -5.04 -9.15
N LYS A 230 14.08 -5.77 -10.14
CA LYS A 230 15.55 -5.94 -10.33
C LYS A 230 16.35 -4.64 -10.43
N PRO A 231 15.87 -3.59 -11.15
CA PRO A 231 16.61 -2.34 -11.26
C PRO A 231 16.60 -1.49 -9.99
N ASP A 232 15.61 -1.73 -9.10
CA ASP A 232 15.43 -0.91 -7.90
C ASP A 232 16.56 -1.14 -6.87
N PRO A 233 16.79 -0.18 -5.97
CA PRO A 233 17.54 -0.44 -4.73
C PRO A 233 16.91 -1.57 -3.92
N LEU A 234 17.70 -2.24 -3.09
CA LEU A 234 17.13 -3.20 -2.13
C LEU A 234 16.16 -2.48 -1.18
N PRO A 235 15.03 -3.12 -0.77
CA PRO A 235 13.99 -2.45 0.02
C PRO A 235 14.51 -1.73 1.27
N ALA A 236 15.38 -2.36 2.06
CA ALA A 236 15.92 -1.74 3.26
C ALA A 236 16.91 -0.59 2.96
N GLU A 237 17.67 -0.70 1.87
CA GLU A 237 18.55 0.38 1.40
C GLU A 237 17.74 1.56 0.87
N GLY A 238 16.73 1.30 0.05
CA GLY A 238 15.80 2.33 -0.44
C GLY A 238 15.04 3.02 0.70
N TYR A 239 14.67 2.28 1.73
CA TYR A 239 14.03 2.86 2.92
C TYR A 239 14.96 3.83 3.64
N LYS A 240 16.24 3.47 3.80
CA LYS A 240 17.25 4.34 4.38
C LYS A 240 17.45 5.61 3.55
N LEU A 241 17.58 5.48 2.23
CA LEU A 241 17.69 6.61 1.32
C LEU A 241 16.47 7.54 1.40
N PHE A 242 15.27 6.96 1.52
CA PHE A 242 14.04 7.75 1.67
C PHE A 242 14.07 8.60 2.94
N VAL A 243 14.47 8.03 4.07
CA VAL A 243 14.63 8.75 5.35
C VAL A 243 15.65 9.89 5.22
N GLU A 244 16.83 9.60 4.66
CA GLU A 244 17.90 10.59 4.48
C GLU A 244 17.41 11.77 3.63
N LYS A 245 16.79 11.50 2.48
CA LYS A 245 16.27 12.54 1.60
C LYS A 245 15.16 13.37 2.23
N LEU A 246 14.26 12.80 3.04
CA LEU A 246 13.23 13.57 3.76
C LEU A 246 13.83 14.46 4.86
N ILE A 247 14.89 14.01 5.54
CA ILE A 247 15.63 14.84 6.51
C ILE A 247 16.28 16.02 5.80
N ASP A 248 16.88 15.81 4.63
CA ASP A 248 17.48 16.89 3.81
C ASP A 248 16.43 17.93 3.37
N GLU A 249 15.18 17.51 3.16
CA GLU A 249 14.03 18.40 2.91
C GLU A 249 13.46 19.05 4.19
N GLY A 250 14.09 18.83 5.33
CA GLY A 250 13.75 19.46 6.61
C GLY A 250 12.60 18.79 7.37
N ILE A 251 12.29 17.53 7.06
CA ILE A 251 11.39 16.73 7.91
C ILE A 251 12.16 16.31 9.17
N SER A 252 11.57 16.57 10.33
CA SER A 252 12.21 16.30 11.62
C SER A 252 12.31 14.81 11.93
N GLN A 253 13.25 14.42 12.78
CA GLN A 253 13.37 13.03 13.24
C GLN A 253 12.09 12.53 13.94
N ARG A 254 11.34 13.41 14.61
CA ARG A 254 10.06 13.04 15.24
C ARG A 254 8.99 12.72 14.20
N GLU A 255 8.89 13.50 13.13
CA GLU A 255 7.97 13.25 12.03
C GLU A 255 8.33 11.95 11.29
N ILE A 256 9.62 11.73 11.01
CA ILE A 256 10.09 10.45 10.45
C ILE A 256 9.70 9.29 11.36
N TYR A 257 9.91 9.40 12.68
CA TYR A 257 9.58 8.35 13.64
C TYR A 257 8.07 8.01 13.64
N LEU A 258 7.20 9.03 13.55
CA LEU A 258 5.75 8.82 13.39
C LEU A 258 5.44 7.99 12.14
N MET A 259 5.92 8.45 10.99
CA MET A 259 5.58 7.86 9.68
C MET A 259 6.19 6.47 9.46
N MET A 260 7.36 6.19 10.03
CA MET A 260 8.07 4.92 9.82
C MET A 260 7.83 3.88 10.90
N LYS A 261 7.33 4.27 12.09
CA LYS A 261 7.17 3.36 13.24
C LYS A 261 5.77 3.40 13.85
N GLU A 262 5.33 4.55 14.38
CA GLU A 262 4.08 4.61 15.14
C GLU A 262 2.85 4.37 14.26
N ASN A 263 2.77 5.06 13.11
CA ASN A 263 1.63 4.94 12.21
C ASN A 263 1.51 3.53 11.59
N PRO A 264 2.57 2.92 11.01
CA PRO A 264 2.47 1.56 10.50
C PRO A 264 2.26 0.52 11.61
N ALA A 265 2.82 0.69 12.81
CA ALA A 265 2.56 -0.18 13.94
C ALA A 265 1.08 -0.14 14.34
N ARG A 266 0.48 1.07 14.39
CA ARG A 266 -0.96 1.25 14.63
C ARG A 266 -1.81 0.56 13.58
N LEU A 267 -1.48 0.68 12.28
CA LEU A 267 -2.20 0.01 11.18
C LEU A 267 -2.14 -1.50 11.32
N LEU A 268 -0.97 -2.06 11.64
CA LEU A 268 -0.76 -3.49 11.76
C LEU A 268 -1.25 -4.06 13.10
N GLY A 269 -1.41 -3.22 14.11
CA GLY A 269 -1.82 -3.63 15.46
C GLY A 269 -0.70 -4.33 16.23
N ILE A 270 0.55 -3.83 16.12
CA ILE A 270 1.77 -4.36 16.76
C ILE A 270 2.44 -3.32 17.65
#